data_e5533a74c4faba602ca2de0f19551d2f
#
_entry.id   e5533a74c4faba602ca2de0f19551d2f
#
_cell.length_a   1.000
_cell.length_b   1.000
_cell.length_c   1.000
_cell.angle_alpha   90.00
_cell.angle_beta   90.00
_cell.angle_gamma   90.00
#
_symmetry.space_group_name_H-M   'P 1'
#
loop_
_entity.id
_entity.type
_entity.pdbx_description
1 polymer ?
#
loop_
_entity_poly.entity_id
_entity_poly.type
_entity_poly.pdbx_seq_one_letter_code
_entity_poly.pdbx_strand_id
1 'polypeptide(L)'
;MSIIPVQIPTVLTPVVILARPQMGENIGATARAMKNCGLMSLRLVTPRDGWPNPAAEPMASNAADILETAEVYDSLPDALHDIGYLVATSARSRNMEKPVFTPREAITELVKRQASQHQGESQRSALLFGAERSGLDNEELMLADCVAQAPLNPESMSLNLAQAVLLMAWE
;
A
#
# COMPACT_ATOMS: atom_id res chain seq x y z
N MET A 1 11.72 32.51 -8.59
CA MET A 1 10.83 31.94 -7.59
C MET A 1 11.47 30.59 -7.13
N SER A 2 12.08 30.59 -5.95
CA SER A 2 12.82 29.41 -5.47
C SER A 2 11.81 28.41 -4.96
N ILE A 3 11.75 27.24 -5.60
CA ILE A 3 10.94 26.12 -5.10
C ILE A 3 11.69 25.57 -3.88
N ILE A 4 11.14 25.79 -2.69
CA ILE A 4 11.65 25.16 -1.48
C ILE A 4 11.36 23.66 -1.64
N PRO A 5 12.38 22.78 -1.68
CA PRO A 5 12.13 21.36 -1.71
C PRO A 5 11.39 20.96 -0.43
N VAL A 6 10.20 20.40 -0.59
CA VAL A 6 9.49 19.77 0.53
C VAL A 6 10.37 18.63 1.01
N GLN A 7 10.99 18.80 2.18
CA GLN A 7 11.67 17.69 2.85
C GLN A 7 10.59 16.73 3.34
N ILE A 8 10.44 15.61 2.62
CA ILE A 8 9.65 14.48 3.12
C ILE A 8 10.46 13.89 4.28
N PRO A 9 9.92 13.87 5.50
CA PRO A 9 10.65 13.28 6.63
C PRO A 9 11.00 11.84 6.30
N THR A 10 12.24 11.45 6.45
CA THR A 10 12.73 10.07 6.22
C THR A 10 12.21 9.08 7.27
N VAL A 11 11.42 9.56 8.24
CA VAL A 11 10.97 8.80 9.39
C VAL A 11 9.57 8.27 9.11
N LEU A 12 9.47 6.95 8.99
CA LEU A 12 8.24 6.18 9.11
C LEU A 12 7.27 6.22 7.92
N THR A 13 7.77 6.19 6.68
CA THR A 13 6.89 5.92 5.54
C THR A 13 6.34 4.48 5.65
N PRO A 14 5.03 4.29 5.43
CA PRO A 14 4.44 2.96 5.48
C PRO A 14 4.99 2.05 4.37
N VAL A 15 5.02 0.77 4.64
CA VAL A 15 5.28 -0.27 3.63
C VAL A 15 4.04 -0.40 2.75
N VAL A 16 4.22 -0.42 1.43
CA VAL A 16 3.16 -0.81 0.51
C VAL A 16 3.23 -2.31 0.29
N ILE A 17 2.13 -3.00 0.54
CA ILE A 17 2.01 -4.46 0.36
C ILE A 17 0.95 -4.74 -0.70
N LEU A 18 1.34 -5.45 -1.75
CA LEU A 18 0.44 -5.92 -2.79
C LEU A 18 0.18 -7.41 -2.60
N ALA A 19 -1.06 -7.77 -2.26
CA ALA A 19 -1.47 -9.16 -2.12
C ALA A 19 -1.94 -9.70 -3.47
N ARG A 20 -1.27 -10.73 -3.96
CA ARG A 20 -1.58 -11.43 -5.21
C ARG A 20 -1.74 -10.51 -6.43
N PRO A 21 -0.80 -9.55 -6.65
CA PRO A 21 -0.88 -8.68 -7.82
C PRO A 21 -0.83 -9.52 -9.10
N GLN A 22 -1.66 -9.17 -10.08
CA GLN A 22 -1.88 -10.01 -11.24
C GLN A 22 -1.03 -9.60 -12.46
N MET A 23 -0.68 -8.33 -12.57
CA MET A 23 -0.01 -7.78 -13.74
C MET A 23 1.27 -7.05 -13.36
N GLY A 24 2.37 -7.37 -14.04
CA GLY A 24 3.66 -6.69 -13.86
C GLY A 24 3.55 -5.18 -14.13
N GLU A 25 2.76 -4.79 -15.12
CA GLU A 25 2.50 -3.40 -15.48
C GLU A 25 1.92 -2.61 -14.29
N ASN A 26 0.99 -3.21 -13.55
CA ASN A 26 0.39 -2.58 -12.37
C ASN A 26 1.39 -2.48 -11.21
N ILE A 27 2.29 -3.45 -11.05
CA ILE A 27 3.38 -3.38 -10.06
C ILE A 27 4.32 -2.23 -10.41
N GLY A 28 4.71 -2.11 -11.69
CA GLY A 28 5.56 -1.01 -12.15
C GLY A 28 4.90 0.36 -11.97
N ALA A 29 3.65 0.51 -12.37
CA ALA A 29 2.89 1.75 -12.17
C ALA A 29 2.70 2.08 -10.68
N THR A 30 2.56 1.06 -9.82
CA THR A 30 2.52 1.23 -8.36
C THR A 30 3.85 1.77 -7.83
N ALA A 31 4.98 1.20 -8.23
CA ALA A 31 6.30 1.70 -7.83
C ALA A 31 6.47 3.19 -8.22
N ARG A 32 6.02 3.58 -9.41
CA ARG A 32 6.03 4.98 -9.84
C ARG A 32 5.16 5.87 -8.95
N ALA A 33 3.94 5.44 -8.62
CA ALA A 33 3.04 6.17 -7.72
C ALA A 33 3.66 6.32 -6.32
N MET A 34 4.27 5.26 -5.78
CA MET A 34 5.00 5.28 -4.52
C MET A 34 6.12 6.30 -4.51
N LYS A 35 6.99 6.28 -5.54
CA LYS A 35 8.14 7.19 -5.63
C LYS A 35 7.71 8.65 -5.74
N ASN A 36 6.62 8.94 -6.44
CA ASN A 36 6.06 10.30 -6.53
C ASN A 36 5.67 10.87 -5.16
N CYS A 37 5.31 10.00 -4.21
CA CYS A 37 4.89 10.37 -2.85
C CYS A 37 5.96 10.06 -1.78
N GLY A 38 7.16 9.62 -2.18
CA GLY A 38 8.27 9.34 -1.25
C GLY A 38 8.17 8.00 -0.52
N LEU A 39 7.31 7.09 -0.94
CA LEU A 39 7.24 5.72 -0.41
C LEU A 39 8.23 4.83 -1.15
N MET A 40 9.10 4.13 -0.41
CA MET A 40 10.20 3.38 -1.01
C MET A 40 10.14 1.87 -0.75
N SER A 41 9.33 1.43 0.21
CA SER A 41 9.29 0.02 0.63
C SER A 41 8.09 -0.70 0.01
N LEU A 42 8.37 -1.64 -0.89
CA LEU A 42 7.38 -2.45 -1.60
C LEU A 42 7.52 -3.91 -1.20
N ARG A 43 6.40 -4.55 -0.82
CA ARG A 43 6.29 -5.99 -0.61
C ARG A 43 5.27 -6.59 -1.56
N LEU A 44 5.62 -7.73 -2.15
CA LEU A 44 4.78 -8.50 -3.06
C LEU A 44 4.47 -9.85 -2.41
N VAL A 45 3.21 -10.15 -2.22
CA VAL A 45 2.77 -11.45 -1.70
C VAL A 45 2.23 -12.27 -2.85
N THR A 46 2.86 -13.39 -3.16
CA THR A 46 2.48 -14.34 -4.22
C THR A 46 2.05 -13.65 -5.52
N PRO A 47 2.92 -12.85 -6.17
CA PRO A 47 2.60 -12.23 -7.45
C PRO A 47 2.28 -13.32 -8.49
N ARG A 48 1.12 -13.22 -9.17
CA ARG A 48 0.59 -14.28 -10.03
C ARG A 48 1.55 -14.69 -11.15
N ASP A 49 2.15 -13.70 -11.79
CA ASP A 49 3.01 -13.93 -12.96
C ASP A 49 4.50 -14.01 -12.57
N GLY A 50 4.78 -14.18 -11.27
CA GLY A 50 6.13 -14.27 -10.72
C GLY A 50 6.84 -12.93 -10.55
N TRP A 51 8.01 -12.98 -9.92
CA TRP A 51 8.89 -11.84 -9.71
C TRP A 51 10.36 -12.27 -9.80
N PRO A 52 11.28 -11.49 -10.42
CA PRO A 52 11.01 -10.23 -11.14
C PRO A 52 10.17 -10.41 -12.40
N ASN A 53 9.40 -9.37 -12.78
CA ASN A 53 8.53 -9.38 -13.95
C ASN A 53 8.94 -8.28 -14.94
N PRO A 54 9.36 -8.63 -16.16
CA PRO A 54 9.87 -7.66 -17.14
C PRO A 54 8.82 -6.63 -17.58
N ALA A 55 7.52 -6.92 -17.44
CA ALA A 55 6.46 -5.96 -17.76
C ALA A 55 6.35 -4.82 -16.75
N ALA A 56 6.97 -4.93 -15.57
CA ALA A 56 6.95 -3.88 -14.55
C ALA A 56 7.87 -2.70 -14.89
N GLU A 57 9.05 -2.98 -15.43
CA GLU A 57 10.09 -1.97 -15.64
C GLU A 57 9.65 -0.79 -16.53
N PRO A 58 9.03 -1.00 -17.72
CA PRO A 58 8.58 0.10 -18.57
C PRO A 58 7.56 1.02 -17.89
N MET A 59 6.76 0.50 -16.95
CA MET A 59 5.72 1.25 -16.25
C MET A 59 6.24 1.98 -15.00
N ALA A 60 7.38 1.57 -14.49
CA ALA A 60 7.99 2.16 -13.29
C ALA A 60 8.65 3.52 -13.58
N SER A 61 9.01 3.81 -14.83
CA SER A 61 9.70 5.05 -15.20
C SER A 61 11.00 5.21 -14.38
N ASN A 62 11.08 6.24 -13.52
CA ASN A 62 12.23 6.52 -12.65
C ASN A 62 12.20 5.76 -11.30
N ALA A 63 11.31 4.78 -11.12
CA ALA A 63 11.13 4.01 -9.90
C ALA A 63 11.69 2.58 -9.98
N ALA A 64 12.68 2.34 -10.85
CA ALA A 64 13.32 1.03 -10.98
C ALA A 64 13.96 0.54 -9.66
N ASP A 65 14.51 1.46 -8.86
CA ASP A 65 15.08 1.19 -7.54
C ASP A 65 14.08 0.58 -6.55
N ILE A 66 12.80 0.94 -6.61
CA ILE A 66 11.73 0.32 -5.81
C ILE A 66 11.48 -1.12 -6.28
N LEU A 67 11.49 -1.36 -7.59
CA LEU A 67 11.33 -2.71 -8.15
C LEU A 67 12.52 -3.63 -7.79
N GLU A 68 13.74 -3.09 -7.85
CA GLU A 68 14.98 -3.83 -7.53
C GLU A 68 15.03 -4.23 -6.05
N THR A 69 14.48 -3.41 -5.17
CA THR A 69 14.47 -3.64 -3.72
C THR A 69 13.16 -4.24 -3.20
N ALA A 70 12.22 -4.57 -4.09
CA ALA A 70 10.95 -5.17 -3.70
C ALA A 70 11.17 -6.55 -3.06
N GLU A 71 10.58 -6.75 -1.88
CA GLU A 71 10.62 -8.01 -1.16
C GLU A 71 9.45 -8.90 -1.58
N VAL A 72 9.71 -10.20 -1.77
CA VAL A 72 8.69 -11.17 -2.17
C VAL A 72 8.44 -12.16 -1.04
N TYR A 73 7.17 -12.42 -0.77
CA TYR A 73 6.72 -13.31 0.29
C TYR A 73 5.74 -14.37 -0.23
N ASP A 74 5.82 -15.55 0.33
CA ASP A 74 4.92 -16.67 0.01
C ASP A 74 3.57 -16.59 0.73
N SER A 75 3.49 -15.79 1.79
CA SER A 75 2.25 -15.58 2.54
C SER A 75 2.12 -14.15 3.06
N LEU A 76 0.86 -13.69 3.25
CA LEU A 76 0.61 -12.39 3.85
C LEU A 76 1.09 -12.32 5.32
N PRO A 77 0.90 -13.33 6.19
CA PRO A 77 1.46 -13.30 7.53
C PRO A 77 2.98 -13.10 7.55
N ASP A 78 3.74 -13.73 6.64
CA ASP A 78 5.18 -13.54 6.56
C ASP A 78 5.53 -12.10 6.14
N ALA A 79 4.76 -11.51 5.23
CA ALA A 79 4.93 -10.12 4.81
C ALA A 79 4.56 -9.11 5.91
N LEU A 80 3.90 -9.55 6.98
CA LEU A 80 3.46 -8.70 8.10
C LEU A 80 4.31 -8.87 9.36
N HIS A 81 5.39 -9.65 9.34
CA HIS A 81 6.15 -10.05 10.53
C HIS A 81 6.66 -8.88 11.40
N ASP A 82 6.94 -7.73 10.80
CA ASP A 82 7.44 -6.51 11.45
C ASP A 82 6.43 -5.34 11.42
N ILE A 83 5.18 -5.61 11.02
CA ILE A 83 4.13 -4.60 10.90
C ILE A 83 3.30 -4.57 12.19
N GLY A 84 3.27 -3.40 12.82
CA GLY A 84 2.48 -3.17 14.04
C GLY A 84 1.14 -2.48 13.79
N TYR A 85 0.95 -1.89 12.62
CA TYR A 85 -0.33 -1.29 12.22
C TYR A 85 -0.57 -1.44 10.73
N LEU A 86 -1.68 -2.10 10.39
CA LEU A 86 -2.04 -2.44 9.02
C LEU A 86 -3.34 -1.76 8.60
N VAL A 87 -3.28 -0.94 7.56
CA VAL A 87 -4.44 -0.36 6.87
C VAL A 87 -4.70 -1.17 5.60
N ALA A 88 -5.83 -1.85 5.54
CA ALA A 88 -6.27 -2.52 4.32
C ALA A 88 -7.15 -1.60 3.48
N THR A 89 -7.10 -1.73 2.15
CA THR A 89 -7.95 -0.96 1.24
C THR A 89 -9.07 -1.82 0.67
N SER A 90 -10.27 -1.28 0.59
CA SER A 90 -11.42 -1.98 -0.01
C SER A 90 -12.31 -1.00 -0.75
N ALA A 91 -12.75 -1.40 -1.96
CA ALA A 91 -13.79 -0.68 -2.71
C ALA A 91 -15.20 -1.07 -2.26
N ARG A 92 -15.37 -2.15 -1.52
CA ARG A 92 -16.67 -2.70 -1.13
C ARG A 92 -16.90 -2.54 0.36
N SER A 93 -18.10 -2.09 0.72
CA SER A 93 -18.59 -2.20 2.08
C SER A 93 -18.78 -3.68 2.43
N ARG A 94 -18.16 -4.13 3.54
CA ARG A 94 -18.31 -5.49 4.06
C ARG A 94 -18.80 -5.41 5.49
N ASN A 95 -19.69 -6.34 5.89
CA ASN A 95 -20.12 -6.48 7.29
C ASN A 95 -18.95 -7.05 8.13
N MET A 96 -18.04 -6.18 8.51
CA MET A 96 -16.90 -6.53 9.38
C MET A 96 -16.91 -5.60 10.60
N GLU A 97 -16.64 -6.15 11.77
CA GLU A 97 -16.48 -5.38 13.01
C GLU A 97 -15.12 -4.68 13.06
N LYS A 98 -14.78 -3.95 12.01
CA LYS A 98 -13.52 -3.18 11.93
C LYS A 98 -13.82 -1.71 11.63
N PRO A 99 -13.02 -0.77 12.17
CA PRO A 99 -13.14 0.62 11.80
C PRO A 99 -12.99 0.80 10.28
N VAL A 100 -13.92 1.53 9.66
CA VAL A 100 -13.86 1.92 8.26
C VAL A 100 -13.63 3.42 8.21
N PHE A 101 -12.60 3.84 7.52
CA PHE A 101 -12.17 5.22 7.39
C PHE A 101 -12.11 5.64 5.93
N THR A 102 -12.24 6.93 5.67
CA THR A 102 -11.79 7.50 4.40
C THR A 102 -10.26 7.40 4.29
N PRO A 103 -9.66 7.50 3.10
CA PRO A 103 -8.20 7.51 2.94
C PRO A 103 -7.51 8.48 3.89
N ARG A 104 -7.98 9.72 3.96
CA ARG A 104 -7.44 10.76 4.86
C ARG A 104 -7.50 10.39 6.33
N GLU A 105 -8.64 9.91 6.79
CA GLU A 105 -8.82 9.48 8.19
C GLU A 105 -7.91 8.29 8.52
N ALA A 106 -7.81 7.31 7.62
CA ALA A 106 -6.95 6.14 7.80
C ALA A 106 -5.47 6.53 7.92
N ILE A 107 -4.99 7.43 7.06
CA ILE A 107 -3.61 7.93 7.13
C ILE A 107 -3.39 8.80 8.37
N THR A 108 -4.37 9.63 8.74
CA THR A 108 -4.29 10.42 9.98
C THR A 108 -4.14 9.52 11.20
N GLU A 109 -4.90 8.43 11.28
CA GLU A 109 -4.80 7.46 12.37
C GLU A 109 -3.45 6.72 12.35
N LEU A 110 -2.98 6.31 11.16
CA LEU A 110 -1.67 5.68 10.99
C LEU A 110 -0.55 6.58 11.51
N VAL A 111 -0.53 7.85 11.12
CA VAL A 111 0.49 8.83 11.56
C VAL A 111 0.43 9.06 13.07
N LYS A 112 -0.76 9.16 13.66
CA LYS A 112 -0.92 9.27 15.12
C LYS A 112 -0.33 8.09 15.86
N ARG A 113 -0.55 6.88 15.37
CA ARG A 113 0.00 5.65 15.99
C ARG A 113 1.51 5.59 15.88
N GLN A 114 2.07 5.97 14.76
CA GLN A 114 3.51 6.05 14.58
C GLN A 114 4.14 7.07 15.55
N ALA A 115 3.51 8.25 15.72
CA ALA A 115 3.99 9.29 16.63
C ALA A 115 3.92 8.90 18.10
N SER A 116 3.03 7.97 18.47
CA SER A 116 2.86 7.48 19.85
C SER A 116 3.76 6.30 20.22
N GLN A 117 4.48 5.72 19.24
CA GLN A 117 5.45 4.65 19.52
C GLN A 117 6.65 5.20 20.30
N HIS A 118 6.96 4.55 21.44
CA HIS A 118 8.13 4.90 22.24
C HIS A 118 9.42 4.47 21.53
N GLN A 119 10.51 5.22 21.77
CA GLN A 119 11.84 4.85 21.27
C GLN A 119 12.22 3.44 21.78
N GLY A 120 12.26 2.47 20.86
CA GLY A 120 12.55 1.06 21.15
C GLY A 120 11.56 0.06 20.55
N GLU A 121 10.32 0.47 20.23
CA GLU A 121 9.32 -0.33 19.54
C GLU A 121 9.27 0.11 18.07
N SER A 122 10.20 -0.36 17.26
CA SER A 122 10.26 -0.03 15.82
C SER A 122 9.33 -0.93 15.02
N GLN A 123 8.02 -0.89 15.31
CA GLN A 123 7.04 -1.55 14.45
C GLN A 123 6.67 -0.63 13.29
N ARG A 124 6.81 -1.14 12.08
CA ARG A 124 6.43 -0.42 10.86
C ARG A 124 4.91 -0.43 10.69
N SER A 125 4.40 0.52 9.95
CA SER A 125 3.02 0.48 9.45
C SER A 125 3.00 0.08 7.99
N ALA A 126 1.85 -0.43 7.53
CA ALA A 126 1.69 -0.83 6.14
C ALA A 126 0.32 -0.46 5.58
N LEU A 127 0.30 -0.29 4.26
CA LEU A 127 -0.88 -0.15 3.42
C LEU A 127 -1.01 -1.41 2.57
N LEU A 128 -2.13 -2.13 2.72
CA LEU A 128 -2.39 -3.39 2.03
C LEU A 128 -3.41 -3.19 0.90
N PHE A 129 -3.01 -3.64 -0.27
CA PHE A 129 -3.82 -3.61 -1.49
C PHE A 129 -4.02 -5.03 -2.03
N GLY A 130 -5.22 -5.35 -2.47
CA GLY A 130 -5.56 -6.67 -3.01
C GLY A 130 -5.36 -6.79 -4.51
N ALA A 131 -5.60 -8.00 -5.01
CA ALA A 131 -5.55 -8.31 -6.43
C ALA A 131 -6.51 -7.43 -7.26
N GLU A 132 -6.13 -7.11 -8.50
CA GLU A 132 -6.85 -6.16 -9.36
C GLU A 132 -8.31 -6.55 -9.61
N ARG A 133 -8.59 -7.84 -9.78
CA ARG A 133 -9.95 -8.34 -10.10
C ARG A 133 -10.81 -8.56 -8.87
N SER A 134 -10.25 -9.09 -7.80
CA SER A 134 -11.00 -9.56 -6.63
C SER A 134 -10.87 -8.65 -5.40
N GLY A 135 -9.84 -7.81 -5.36
CA GLY A 135 -9.45 -7.08 -4.15
C GLY A 135 -8.93 -8.02 -3.06
N LEU A 136 -8.98 -7.58 -1.83
CA LEU A 136 -8.68 -8.39 -0.66
C LEU A 136 -9.84 -9.32 -0.34
N ASP A 137 -9.53 -10.54 0.11
CA ASP A 137 -10.53 -11.45 0.66
C ASP A 137 -10.81 -11.17 2.16
N ASN A 138 -11.72 -11.94 2.75
CA ASN A 138 -12.11 -11.72 4.14
C ASN A 138 -10.99 -12.08 5.12
N GLU A 139 -10.19 -13.10 4.82
CA GLU A 139 -9.07 -13.54 5.67
C GLU A 139 -7.97 -12.47 5.68
N GLU A 140 -7.65 -11.90 4.53
CA GLU A 140 -6.69 -10.80 4.40
C GLU A 140 -7.18 -9.54 5.13
N LEU A 141 -8.46 -9.19 5.01
CA LEU A 141 -9.05 -8.06 5.72
C LEU A 141 -9.09 -8.27 7.24
N MET A 142 -9.23 -9.50 7.69
CA MET A 142 -9.22 -9.82 9.14
C MET A 142 -7.87 -9.50 9.80
N LEU A 143 -6.77 -9.53 9.06
CA LEU A 143 -5.43 -9.20 9.57
C LEU A 143 -5.21 -7.68 9.74
N ALA A 144 -6.03 -6.84 9.09
CA ALA A 144 -5.88 -5.39 9.18
C ALA A 144 -6.46 -4.83 10.49
N ASP A 145 -5.89 -3.70 10.95
CA ASP A 145 -6.41 -2.94 12.08
C ASP A 145 -7.61 -2.09 11.70
N CYS A 146 -7.61 -1.55 10.48
CA CYS A 146 -8.74 -0.80 9.91
C CYS A 146 -8.81 -0.99 8.40
N VAL A 147 -9.93 -0.54 7.84
CA VAL A 147 -10.18 -0.57 6.38
C VAL A 147 -10.32 0.87 5.88
N ALA A 148 -9.53 1.23 4.87
CA ALA A 148 -9.69 2.47 4.13
C ALA A 148 -10.62 2.25 2.93
N GLN A 149 -11.68 3.04 2.86
CA GLN A 149 -12.64 3.04 1.77
C GLN A 149 -12.81 4.44 1.22
N ALA A 150 -12.42 4.64 -0.05
CA ALA A 150 -12.61 5.92 -0.72
C ALA A 150 -14.08 6.13 -1.10
N PRO A 151 -14.65 7.32 -0.89
CA PRO A 151 -16.01 7.66 -1.30
C PRO A 151 -16.06 7.94 -2.81
N LEU A 152 -15.99 6.87 -3.60
CA LEU A 152 -16.01 6.93 -5.06
C LEU A 152 -17.41 6.92 -5.63
N ASN A 153 -17.54 7.16 -6.94
CA ASN A 153 -18.78 7.03 -7.67
C ASN A 153 -19.34 5.61 -7.50
N PRO A 154 -20.60 5.43 -6.99
CA PRO A 154 -21.21 4.12 -6.80
C PRO A 154 -21.30 3.27 -8.07
N GLU A 155 -21.35 3.89 -9.24
CA GLU A 155 -21.35 3.21 -10.54
C GLU A 155 -19.99 2.75 -11.01
N SER A 156 -18.90 3.24 -10.36
CA SER A 156 -17.51 2.92 -10.72
C SER A 156 -16.60 3.00 -9.49
N MET A 157 -16.75 2.06 -8.59
CA MET A 157 -16.03 2.04 -7.29
C MET A 157 -14.64 1.38 -7.36
N SER A 158 -14.33 0.69 -8.47
CA SER A 158 -13.05 0.00 -8.62
C SER A 158 -11.99 0.93 -9.22
N LEU A 159 -10.92 1.18 -8.50
CA LEU A 159 -9.74 1.86 -9.00
C LEU A 159 -8.75 0.86 -9.59
N ASN A 160 -7.98 1.28 -10.58
CA ASN A 160 -6.74 0.59 -10.92
C ASN A 160 -5.82 0.53 -9.69
N LEU A 161 -5.02 -0.54 -9.58
CA LEU A 161 -4.15 -0.76 -8.42
C LEU A 161 -3.22 0.43 -8.14
N ALA A 162 -2.54 0.93 -9.15
CA ALA A 162 -1.63 2.09 -8.99
C ALA A 162 -2.37 3.39 -8.63
N GLN A 163 -3.61 3.57 -9.11
CA GLN A 163 -4.45 4.69 -8.73
C GLN A 163 -4.85 4.60 -7.26
N ALA A 164 -5.20 3.41 -6.77
CA ALA A 164 -5.51 3.19 -5.36
C ALA A 164 -4.30 3.47 -4.47
N VAL A 165 -3.12 3.02 -4.88
CA VAL A 165 -1.86 3.32 -4.17
C VAL A 165 -1.57 4.81 -4.16
N LEU A 166 -1.69 5.49 -5.31
CA LEU A 166 -1.47 6.94 -5.39
C LEU A 166 -2.42 7.72 -4.47
N LEU A 167 -3.71 7.34 -4.44
CA LEU A 167 -4.70 7.96 -3.58
C LEU A 167 -4.32 7.88 -2.10
N MET A 168 -3.90 6.70 -1.65
CA MET A 168 -3.48 6.49 -0.25
C MET A 168 -2.14 7.17 0.06
N ALA A 169 -1.21 7.12 -0.89
CA ALA A 169 0.13 7.68 -0.71
C ALA A 169 0.15 9.22 -0.70
N TRP A 170 -0.83 9.84 -1.36
CA TRP A 170 -0.99 11.30 -1.41
C TRP A 170 -1.43 11.89 -0.06
N GLU A 171 -2.28 11.20 0.69
CA GLU A 171 -2.78 11.64 2.01
C GLU A 171 -1.71 11.57 3.10
#